data_2e385257fd1f830daad970b6fa88728b
#
_entry.id   2e385257fd1f830daad970b6fa88728b
#
_cell.length_a   1.000
_cell.length_b   1.000
_cell.length_c   1.000
_cell.angle_alpha   90.00
_cell.angle_beta   90.00
_cell.angle_gamma   90.00
#
_symmetry.space_group_name_H-M   'P 1'
#
loop_
_entity.id
_entity.type
_entity.pdbx_description
1 polymer ?
#
loop_
_entity_poly.entity_id
_entity_poly.type
_entity_poly.pdbx_seq_one_letter_code
_entity_poly.pdbx_strand_id
1 'polypeptide(L)' 'MIPRVKSQYSERTYRSTTGKMRPVNGWKVWVNGQKYPDERTYVYSQPNTVHGQRQAETMAVNDALFKLSRGRLQWKN' A
#
# COMPACT_ATOMS: atom_id res chain seq x y z
N MET A 1 -3.56 14.55 -14.13
CA MET A 1 -2.23 14.13 -13.65
C MET A 1 -2.21 12.64 -13.46
N ILE A 2 -1.19 11.99 -14.02
CA ILE A 2 -1.02 10.54 -13.86
C ILE A 2 -0.12 10.32 -12.64
N PRO A 3 -0.58 9.62 -11.60
CA PRO A 3 0.26 9.38 -10.45
C PRO A 3 1.42 8.45 -10.79
N ARG A 4 2.58 8.71 -10.17
CA ARG A 4 3.72 7.82 -10.26
C ARG A 4 3.58 6.74 -9.19
N VAL A 5 3.68 5.50 -9.60
CA VAL A 5 3.47 4.36 -8.72
C VAL A 5 4.73 3.50 -8.70
N LYS A 6 5.14 3.12 -7.50
CA LYS A 6 6.22 2.17 -7.26
C LYS A 6 5.68 1.10 -6.32
N SER A 7 6.02 -0.16 -6.57
CA SER A 7 5.57 -1.25 -5.73
C SER A 7 6.70 -2.24 -5.49
N GLN A 8 6.63 -2.93 -4.35
CA GLN A 8 7.60 -3.94 -3.97
C GLN A 8 6.91 -5.02 -3.16
N TYR A 9 7.08 -6.27 -3.57
CA TYR A 9 6.56 -7.40 -2.82
C TYR A 9 7.38 -7.61 -1.54
N SER A 10 6.70 -7.95 -0.47
CA SER A 10 7.35 -8.15 0.82
C SER A 10 6.67 -9.25 1.60
N GLU A 11 7.47 -10.09 2.24
CA GLU A 11 7.00 -11.04 3.24
C GLU A 11 7.50 -10.56 4.59
N ARG A 12 6.58 -10.39 5.54
CA ARG A 12 6.95 -9.89 6.85
C ARG A 12 5.96 -10.40 7.88
N THR A 13 6.35 -10.30 9.15
CA THR A 13 5.45 -10.58 10.24
C THR A 13 5.24 -9.32 11.06
N TYR A 14 4.10 -9.24 11.71
CA TYR A 14 3.83 -8.17 12.64
C TYR A 14 3.03 -8.70 13.83
N ARG A 15 3.15 -8.01 14.95
CA ARG A 15 2.40 -8.37 16.15
C ARG A 15 1.01 -7.74 16.08
N SER A 16 -0.02 -8.59 16.18
CA SER A 16 -1.40 -8.10 16.20
C SER A 16 -1.73 -7.48 17.56
N THR A 17 -2.91 -6.88 17.66
CA THR A 17 -3.39 -6.29 18.92
C THR A 17 -3.57 -7.33 20.02
N THR A 18 -3.74 -8.60 19.66
CA THR A 18 -3.84 -9.71 20.62
C THR A 18 -2.48 -10.26 21.05
N GLY A 19 -1.40 -9.68 20.55
CA GLY A 19 -0.05 -10.12 20.89
C GLY A 19 0.49 -11.25 20.06
N LYS A 20 -0.28 -11.80 19.14
CA LYS A 20 0.15 -12.89 18.27
C LYS A 20 0.90 -12.35 17.05
N MET A 21 1.96 -13.05 16.65
CA MET A 21 2.66 -12.76 15.41
C MET A 21 1.86 -13.28 14.23
N ARG A 22 1.67 -12.45 13.22
CA ARG A 22 0.97 -12.84 12.00
C ARG A 22 1.85 -12.59 10.78
N PRO A 23 1.92 -13.56 9.85
CA PRO A 23 2.58 -13.31 8.58
C PRO A 23 1.73 -12.36 7.76
N VAL A 24 2.38 -11.41 7.12
CA VAL A 24 1.73 -10.48 6.21
C VAL A 24 2.54 -10.48 4.92
N ASN A 25 1.98 -11.08 3.89
CA ASN A 25 2.61 -11.14 2.58
C ASN A 25 1.83 -10.23 1.65
N GLY A 26 2.53 -9.40 0.91
CA GLY A 26 1.83 -8.53 -0.01
C GLY A 26 2.73 -7.45 -0.59
N TRP A 27 2.10 -6.45 -1.16
CA TRP A 27 2.78 -5.40 -1.89
C TRP A 27 2.79 -4.11 -1.09
N LYS A 28 3.98 -3.56 -0.91
CA LYS A 28 4.15 -2.18 -0.48
C LYS A 28 4.05 -1.31 -1.72
N VAL A 29 3.22 -0.27 -1.65
CA VAL A 29 3.01 0.60 -2.80
C VAL A 29 3.26 2.04 -2.41
N TRP A 30 3.98 2.75 -3.26
CA TRP A 30 4.22 4.19 -3.12
C TRP A 30 3.50 4.89 -4.27
N VAL A 31 2.71 5.90 -3.93
CA VAL A 31 2.02 6.74 -4.90
C VAL A 31 2.55 8.15 -4.73
N ASN A 32 3.22 8.67 -5.75
CA ASN A 32 3.89 9.98 -5.71
C ASN A 32 4.82 10.14 -4.52
N GLY A 33 5.54 9.04 -4.17
CA GLY A 33 6.50 9.05 -3.09
C GLY A 33 5.91 8.80 -1.70
N GLN A 34 4.59 8.66 -1.58
CA GLN A 34 3.94 8.35 -0.32
C GLN A 34 3.54 6.89 -0.29
N LYS A 35 3.82 6.23 0.83
CA LYS A 35 3.60 4.81 0.99
C LYS A 35 2.16 4.51 1.38
N TYR A 36 1.58 3.50 0.75
CA TYR A 36 0.24 3.02 1.04
C TYR A 36 0.26 1.50 1.16
N PRO A 37 -0.46 0.92 2.11
CA PRO A 37 -1.04 1.58 3.29
C PRO A 37 0.04 2.12 4.22
N ASP A 38 -0.38 2.76 5.31
CA ASP A 38 0.54 3.27 6.34
C ASP A 38 1.43 2.13 6.81
N GLU A 39 2.72 2.39 6.98
CA GLU A 39 3.66 1.34 7.33
C GLU A 39 3.43 0.74 8.72
N ARG A 40 2.65 1.38 9.56
CA ARG A 40 2.28 0.84 10.87
C ARG A 40 1.17 -0.18 10.81
N THR A 41 0.47 -0.29 9.70
CA THR A 41 -0.65 -1.20 9.58
C THR A 41 -0.25 -2.50 8.89
N TYR A 42 -0.21 -2.51 7.57
CA TYR A 42 0.09 -3.70 6.81
C TYR A 42 0.32 -3.33 5.34
N VAL A 43 0.72 -4.32 4.57
CA VAL A 43 0.83 -4.17 3.12
C VAL A 43 -0.46 -4.66 2.46
N TYR A 44 -0.68 -4.32 1.22
CA TYR A 44 -1.82 -4.85 0.47
C TYR A 44 -1.61 -6.35 0.24
N SER A 45 -2.57 -7.15 0.71
CA SER A 45 -2.48 -8.61 0.67
C SER A 45 -2.86 -9.13 -0.72
N GLN A 46 -1.93 -9.05 -1.64
CA GLN A 46 -2.09 -9.55 -3.00
C GLN A 46 -0.95 -10.52 -3.31
N PRO A 47 -1.18 -11.51 -4.18
CA PRO A 47 -0.16 -12.51 -4.48
C PRO A 47 1.04 -11.90 -5.19
N ASN A 48 2.18 -12.59 -5.09
CA ASN A 48 3.42 -12.18 -5.75
C ASN A 48 3.37 -12.57 -7.23
N THR A 49 2.49 -11.91 -7.97
CA THR A 49 2.29 -12.09 -9.40
C THR A 49 2.07 -10.72 -10.04
N VAL A 50 2.18 -10.66 -11.37
CA VAL A 50 1.91 -9.41 -12.09
C VAL A 50 0.48 -8.94 -11.83
N HIS A 51 -0.47 -9.87 -11.81
CA HIS A 51 -1.86 -9.54 -11.51
C HIS A 51 -2.01 -8.98 -10.10
N GLY A 52 -1.37 -9.61 -9.12
CA GLY A 52 -1.41 -9.15 -7.73
C GLY A 52 -0.78 -7.78 -7.58
N GLN A 53 0.34 -7.53 -8.26
CA GLN A 53 0.99 -6.23 -8.27
C GLN A 53 0.06 -5.14 -8.80
N ARG A 54 -0.62 -5.40 -9.93
CA ARG A 54 -1.55 -4.44 -10.52
C ARG A 54 -2.73 -4.17 -9.61
N GLN A 55 -3.25 -5.20 -8.96
CA GLN A 55 -4.34 -5.05 -8.00
C GLN A 55 -3.92 -4.16 -6.84
N ALA A 56 -2.76 -4.40 -6.25
CA ALA A 56 -2.26 -3.61 -5.15
C ALA A 56 -2.04 -2.16 -5.56
N GLU A 57 -1.45 -1.94 -6.72
CA GLU A 57 -1.21 -0.59 -7.24
C GLU A 57 -2.51 0.15 -7.47
N THR A 58 -3.51 -0.52 -8.04
CA THR A 58 -4.84 0.07 -8.25
C THR A 58 -5.49 0.46 -6.94
N MET A 59 -5.43 -0.43 -5.95
CA MET A 59 -5.99 -0.15 -4.63
C MET A 59 -5.31 1.04 -3.97
N ALA A 60 -3.99 1.12 -4.09
CA ALA A 60 -3.23 2.23 -3.50
C ALA A 60 -3.54 3.56 -4.18
N VAL A 61 -3.66 3.56 -5.51
CA VAL A 61 -4.01 4.77 -6.25
C VAL A 61 -5.42 5.24 -5.85
N ASN A 62 -6.37 4.33 -5.73
CA ASN A 62 -7.73 4.66 -5.31
C ASN A 62 -7.75 5.23 -3.90
N ASP A 63 -6.98 4.65 -2.97
CA ASP A 63 -6.83 5.18 -1.63
C ASP A 63 -6.24 6.58 -1.63
N ALA A 64 -5.21 6.80 -2.43
CA ALA A 64 -4.55 8.09 -2.52
C ALA A 64 -5.50 9.16 -3.06
N LEU A 65 -6.25 8.83 -4.11
CA LEU A 65 -7.23 9.76 -4.69
C LEU A 65 -8.35 10.09 -3.70
N PHE A 66 -8.79 9.10 -2.95
CA PHE A 66 -9.81 9.30 -1.92
C PHE A 66 -9.31 10.26 -0.83
N LYS A 67 -8.09 10.05 -0.35
CA LYS A 67 -7.49 10.92 0.67
C LYS A 67 -7.26 12.33 0.14
N LEU A 68 -6.85 12.44 -1.11
CA LEU A 68 -6.65 13.74 -1.76
C LEU A 68 -7.97 14.51 -1.86
N SER A 69 -9.04 13.84 -2.27
CA SER A 69 -10.35 14.48 -2.40
C SER A 69 -10.92 14.93 -1.06
N ARG A 70 -10.49 14.29 0.04
CA ARG A 70 -10.89 14.67 1.39
C ARG A 70 -9.98 15.70 2.03
N GLY A 71 -8.97 16.20 1.30
CA GLY A 71 -8.02 17.17 1.83
C GLY A 71 -7.05 16.61 2.85
N ARG A 72 -6.95 15.28 2.98
CA ARG A 72 -6.06 14.64 3.94
C ARG A 72 -4.69 14.34 3.39
N LEU A 73 -4.50 14.55 2.09
CA LEU A 73 -3.26 14.24 1.40
C LEU A 73 -2.94 15.33 0.41
N GLN A 74 -1.66 15.68 0.33
CA GLN A 74 -1.14 16.54 -0.73
C GLN A 74 -0.12 15.74 -1.53
N TRP A 75 -0.17 15.88 -2.87
CA TRP A 75 0.83 15.22 -3.71
C TRP A 75 2.21 15.79 -3.46
N LYS A 76 3.17 14.90 -3.32
CA LYS A 76 4.57 15.27 -3.35
C LYS A 76 5.06 15.27 -4.79
N ASN A 77 5.66 16.33 -5.17
CA ASN A 77 6.22 16.48 -6.52
C ASN A 77 7.73 16.21 -6.51
#